data_ebf993780b4f953689ab8758eb02a309
#
_entry.id   ebf993780b4f953689ab8758eb02a309
#
_cell.length_a   1.000
_cell.length_b   1.000
_cell.length_c   1.000
_cell.angle_alpha   90.00
_cell.angle_beta   90.00
_cell.angle_gamma   90.00
#
_symmetry.space_group_name_H-M   'P 1'
#
loop_
_entity.id
_entity.type
_entity.pdbx_description
1 polymer ?
#
loop_
_entity_poly.entity_id
_entity_poly.type
_entity_poly.pdbx_seq_one_letter_code
_entity_poly.pdbx_strand_id
1 'polypeptide(L)'
;MKPALTYYALLVLLLASCFSCKTDSEKKKFVIGVSQCTLEGSWRKSMLLDMKVQASEYPGVSLLVEDAADSSLLQVEQIRSLIKRKVDLLIISANESEPVTPIAIEAYRAGIPTILVDRKISSDEYTTCLLYTS
;
A
#
# COMPACT_ATOMS: atom_id res chain seq x y z
N MET A 1 -37.90 -50.55 20.56
CA MET A 1 -36.84 -49.65 20.03
C MET A 1 -36.95 -48.33 20.76
N LYS A 2 -35.90 -47.92 21.44
CA LYS A 2 -35.96 -46.82 22.43
C LYS A 2 -35.95 -45.43 21.76
N PRO A 3 -36.99 -44.59 21.95
CA PRO A 3 -37.10 -43.26 21.29
C PRO A 3 -36.01 -42.27 21.73
N ALA A 4 -35.29 -42.57 22.81
CA ALA A 4 -34.23 -41.70 23.33
C ALA A 4 -33.03 -41.52 22.38
N LEU A 5 -32.69 -42.56 21.60
CA LEU A 5 -31.54 -42.53 20.70
C LEU A 5 -31.76 -41.61 19.49
N THR A 6 -32.99 -41.53 19.00
CA THR A 6 -33.35 -40.61 17.90
C THR A 6 -33.36 -39.14 18.33
N TYR A 7 -33.75 -38.86 19.58
CA TYR A 7 -33.66 -37.49 20.13
C TYR A 7 -32.25 -37.02 20.31
N TYR A 8 -31.31 -37.88 20.75
CA TYR A 8 -29.89 -37.55 20.88
C TYR A 8 -29.27 -37.33 19.50
N ALA A 9 -29.60 -38.12 18.50
CA ALA A 9 -29.12 -37.92 17.14
C ALA A 9 -29.58 -36.58 16.52
N LEU A 10 -30.84 -36.22 16.74
CA LEU A 10 -31.38 -34.91 16.31
C LEU A 10 -30.75 -33.73 17.05
N LEU A 11 -30.49 -33.87 18.36
CA LEU A 11 -29.83 -32.82 19.15
C LEU A 11 -28.38 -32.57 18.71
N VAL A 12 -27.64 -33.64 18.40
CA VAL A 12 -26.24 -33.54 17.89
C VAL A 12 -26.23 -32.93 16.50
N LEU A 13 -27.21 -33.25 15.63
CA LEU A 13 -27.33 -32.64 14.30
C LEU A 13 -27.65 -31.14 14.38
N LEU A 14 -28.44 -30.71 15.35
CA LEU A 14 -28.80 -29.31 15.58
C LEU A 14 -27.60 -28.49 16.12
N LEU A 15 -26.78 -29.12 16.96
CA LEU A 15 -25.55 -28.47 17.50
C LEU A 15 -24.47 -28.35 16.46
N ALA A 16 -24.38 -29.23 15.46
CA ALA A 16 -23.42 -29.17 14.37
C ALA A 16 -23.67 -28.00 13.40
N SER A 17 -24.90 -27.50 13.30
CA SER A 17 -25.26 -26.38 12.42
C SER A 17 -24.86 -25.02 12.97
N CYS A 18 -24.42 -24.89 14.23
CA CYS A 18 -23.99 -23.63 14.83
C CYS A 18 -22.50 -23.28 14.57
N PHE A 19 -21.71 -24.22 14.01
CA PHE A 19 -20.34 -23.96 13.60
C PHE A 19 -20.24 -23.48 12.14
N SER A 20 -21.17 -22.61 11.71
CA SER A 20 -20.95 -21.79 10.53
C SER A 20 -19.95 -20.69 10.92
N CYS A 21 -18.68 -21.07 10.92
CA CYS A 21 -17.59 -20.12 11.05
C CYS A 21 -17.73 -19.13 9.88
N LYS A 22 -18.22 -17.91 10.14
CA LYS A 22 -18.04 -16.79 9.23
C LYS A 22 -16.53 -16.62 9.07
N THR A 23 -15.99 -17.16 8.00
CA THR A 23 -14.70 -16.73 7.50
C THR A 23 -14.92 -15.28 7.10
N ASP A 24 -14.59 -14.35 7.99
CA ASP A 24 -14.41 -12.96 7.61
C ASP A 24 -13.28 -13.01 6.57
N SER A 25 -13.67 -12.96 5.30
CA SER A 25 -12.72 -12.76 4.21
C SER A 25 -12.07 -11.41 4.51
N GLU A 26 -10.88 -11.40 5.09
CA GLU A 26 -10.08 -10.19 5.20
C GLU A 26 -10.00 -9.60 3.80
N LYS A 27 -10.79 -8.56 3.57
CA LYS A 27 -10.74 -7.83 2.29
C LYS A 27 -9.28 -7.38 2.15
N LYS A 28 -8.62 -7.89 1.11
CA LYS A 28 -7.24 -7.51 0.79
C LYS A 28 -7.16 -5.98 0.84
N LYS A 29 -6.34 -5.45 1.74
CA LYS A 29 -6.10 -4.01 1.82
C LYS A 29 -5.35 -3.56 0.58
N PHE A 30 -5.78 -2.45 0.00
CA PHE A 30 -5.04 -1.76 -1.03
C PHE A 30 -3.88 -1.00 -0.39
N VAL A 31 -2.66 -1.34 -0.73
CA VAL A 31 -1.45 -0.82 -0.09
C VAL A 31 -0.79 0.20 -1.00
N ILE A 32 -0.69 1.43 -0.53
CA ILE A 32 0.02 2.51 -1.22
C ILE A 32 1.40 2.67 -0.60
N GLY A 33 2.45 2.44 -1.38
CA GLY A 33 3.82 2.79 -1.01
C GLY A 33 4.06 4.28 -1.25
N VAL A 34 4.61 4.98 -0.27
CA VAL A 34 4.97 6.40 -0.38
C VAL A 34 6.44 6.55 -0.07
N SER A 35 7.24 6.90 -1.08
CA SER A 35 8.68 7.17 -0.95
C SER A 35 8.93 8.67 -0.99
N GLN A 36 9.27 9.23 0.15
CA GLN A 36 9.61 10.63 0.30
C GLN A 36 11.13 10.82 0.28
N CYS A 37 11.62 11.83 -0.46
CA CYS A 37 13.04 12.19 -0.43
C CYS A 37 13.47 12.59 0.99
N THR A 38 12.62 13.31 1.69
CA THR A 38 12.77 13.70 3.09
C THR A 38 11.41 14.07 3.68
N LEU A 39 11.24 13.86 4.98
CA LEU A 39 10.12 14.40 5.75
C LEU A 39 10.43 15.72 6.42
N GLU A 40 11.58 16.32 6.14
CA GLU A 40 11.88 17.68 6.57
C GLU A 40 11.09 18.71 5.76
N GLY A 41 10.81 19.85 6.38
CA GLY A 41 10.04 20.94 5.76
C GLY A 41 8.52 20.81 5.94
N SER A 42 7.85 21.96 6.07
CA SER A 42 6.43 22.06 6.36
C SER A 42 5.55 21.49 5.23
N TRP A 43 5.93 21.75 3.99
CA TRP A 43 5.17 21.30 2.82
C TRP A 43 5.05 19.77 2.74
N ARG A 44 6.18 19.04 2.90
CA ARG A 44 6.17 17.57 2.83
C ARG A 44 5.44 16.93 4.00
N LYS A 45 5.57 17.53 5.19
CA LYS A 45 4.82 17.11 6.37
C LYS A 45 3.32 17.29 6.17
N SER A 46 2.88 18.43 5.62
CA SER A 46 1.47 18.68 5.32
C SER A 46 0.94 17.71 4.28
N MET A 47 1.66 17.52 3.18
CA MET A 47 1.27 16.56 2.13
C MET A 47 1.09 15.14 2.69
N LEU A 48 2.03 14.68 3.51
CA LEU A 48 1.92 13.35 4.13
C LEU A 48 0.74 13.28 5.12
N LEU A 49 0.51 14.35 5.88
CA LEU A 49 -0.64 14.41 6.79
C LEU A 49 -1.95 14.31 6.01
N ASP A 50 -2.09 15.08 4.93
CA ASP A 50 -3.28 15.05 4.07
C ASP A 50 -3.49 13.67 3.44
N MET A 51 -2.41 13.02 2.96
CA MET A 51 -2.48 11.63 2.48
C MET A 51 -2.99 10.67 3.56
N LYS A 52 -2.51 10.80 4.80
CA LYS A 52 -2.95 9.97 5.93
C LYS A 52 -4.41 10.22 6.29
N VAL A 53 -4.82 11.47 6.33
CA VAL A 53 -6.22 11.84 6.60
C VAL A 53 -7.12 11.24 5.53
N GLN A 54 -6.80 11.45 4.24
CA GLN A 54 -7.60 10.88 3.15
C GLN A 54 -7.61 9.35 3.18
N ALA A 55 -6.48 8.68 3.42
CA ALA A 55 -6.45 7.23 3.52
C ALA A 55 -7.30 6.69 4.68
N SER A 56 -7.44 7.43 5.77
CA SER A 56 -8.25 7.03 6.92
C SER A 56 -9.76 6.97 6.63
N GLU A 57 -10.23 7.71 5.61
CA GLU A 57 -11.62 7.67 5.14
C GLU A 57 -11.95 6.36 4.39
N TYR A 58 -10.92 5.59 4.02
CA TYR A 58 -11.06 4.36 3.26
C TYR A 58 -10.50 3.15 4.04
N PRO A 59 -11.32 2.43 4.83
CA PRO A 59 -10.84 1.32 5.69
C PRO A 59 -10.08 0.21 4.95
N GLY A 60 -10.26 0.11 3.62
CA GLY A 60 -9.55 -0.84 2.77
C GLY A 60 -8.20 -0.35 2.26
N VAL A 61 -7.78 0.88 2.58
CA VAL A 61 -6.52 1.49 2.13
C VAL A 61 -5.52 1.58 3.28
N SER A 62 -4.25 1.36 2.98
CA SER A 62 -3.15 1.58 3.95
C SER A 62 -1.95 2.23 3.25
N LEU A 63 -1.22 3.06 3.99
CA LEU A 63 0.00 3.71 3.52
C LEU A 63 1.22 3.03 4.14
N LEU A 64 2.22 2.74 3.32
CA LEU A 64 3.58 2.39 3.73
C LEU A 64 4.48 3.55 3.36
N VAL A 65 4.89 4.32 4.36
CA VAL A 65 5.67 5.55 4.17
C VAL A 65 7.13 5.27 4.49
N GLU A 66 8.01 5.62 3.56
CA GLU A 66 9.46 5.55 3.69
C GLU A 66 10.03 6.97 3.57
N ASP A 67 10.95 7.32 4.46
CA ASP A 67 11.68 8.58 4.49
C ASP A 67 13.13 8.32 4.11
N ALA A 68 13.56 8.88 3.00
CA ALA A 68 14.93 8.71 2.51
C ALA A 68 15.95 9.65 3.20
N ALA A 69 15.49 10.54 4.07
CA ALA A 69 16.34 11.45 4.82
C ALA A 69 17.41 12.14 3.95
N ASP A 70 17.00 12.64 2.78
CA ASP A 70 17.84 13.29 1.75
C ASP A 70 18.92 12.39 1.13
N SER A 71 18.79 11.06 1.24
CA SER A 71 19.70 10.09 0.64
C SER A 71 19.08 9.37 -0.55
N SER A 72 19.55 9.66 -1.77
CA SER A 72 19.11 8.98 -3.00
C SER A 72 19.40 7.48 -2.96
N LEU A 73 20.51 7.06 -2.36
CA LEU A 73 20.85 5.64 -2.21
C LEU A 73 19.85 4.93 -1.31
N LEU A 74 19.54 5.51 -0.14
CA LEU A 74 18.54 4.97 0.77
C LEU A 74 17.15 4.92 0.10
N GLN A 75 16.80 5.97 -0.66
CA GLN A 75 15.54 6.00 -1.39
C GLN A 75 15.38 4.84 -2.38
N VAL A 76 16.44 4.54 -3.14
CA VAL A 76 16.45 3.42 -4.08
C VAL A 76 16.22 2.08 -3.36
N GLU A 77 16.87 1.86 -2.21
CA GLU A 77 16.70 0.65 -1.40
C GLU A 77 15.28 0.53 -0.83
N GLN A 78 14.72 1.63 -0.35
CA GLN A 78 13.35 1.69 0.17
C GLN A 78 12.32 1.41 -0.92
N ILE A 79 12.45 2.02 -2.11
CA ILE A 79 11.57 1.74 -3.26
C ILE A 79 11.66 0.26 -3.64
N ARG A 80 12.86 -0.33 -3.69
CA ARG A 80 13.03 -1.76 -3.95
C ARG A 80 12.33 -2.63 -2.91
N SER A 81 12.35 -2.22 -1.64
CA SER A 81 11.59 -2.88 -0.57
C SER A 81 10.09 -2.82 -0.81
N LEU A 82 9.56 -1.66 -1.20
CA LEU A 82 8.14 -1.48 -1.51
C LEU A 82 7.71 -2.35 -2.71
N ILE A 83 8.55 -2.44 -3.76
CA ILE A 83 8.31 -3.33 -4.91
C ILE A 83 8.24 -4.79 -4.45
N LYS A 84 9.19 -5.25 -3.63
CA LYS A 84 9.22 -6.63 -3.09
C LYS A 84 7.99 -6.93 -2.22
N ARG A 85 7.47 -5.93 -1.50
CA ARG A 85 6.24 -6.02 -0.69
C ARG A 85 4.97 -5.98 -1.54
N LYS A 86 5.10 -5.82 -2.87
CA LYS A 86 3.99 -5.80 -3.83
C LYS A 86 2.93 -4.79 -3.47
N VAL A 87 3.34 -3.54 -3.23
CA VAL A 87 2.39 -2.44 -3.05
C VAL A 87 1.50 -2.31 -4.30
N ASP A 88 0.26 -1.91 -4.13
CA ASP A 88 -0.71 -1.79 -5.22
C ASP A 88 -0.58 -0.47 -6.00
N LEU A 89 0.07 0.52 -5.40
CA LEU A 89 0.39 1.84 -5.97
C LEU A 89 1.68 2.35 -5.33
N LEU A 90 2.51 3.05 -6.09
CA LEU A 90 3.73 3.71 -5.60
C LEU A 90 3.67 5.21 -5.87
N ILE A 91 3.88 6.01 -4.84
CA ILE A 91 4.04 7.46 -4.92
C ILE A 91 5.48 7.80 -4.59
N ILE A 92 6.17 8.52 -5.47
CA ILE A 92 7.58 8.88 -5.32
C ILE A 92 7.73 10.40 -5.38
N SER A 93 8.28 11.00 -4.32
CA SER A 93 8.88 12.34 -4.36
C SER A 93 10.40 12.15 -4.43
N ALA A 94 10.96 12.19 -5.64
CA ALA A 94 12.35 11.85 -5.88
C ALA A 94 13.31 12.84 -5.20
N ASN A 95 14.35 12.36 -4.51
CA ASN A 95 15.43 13.20 -4.00
C ASN A 95 16.22 13.80 -5.15
N GLU A 96 16.73 12.94 -6.01
CA GLU A 96 17.39 13.32 -7.26
C GLU A 96 16.83 12.47 -8.40
N SER A 97 16.67 13.10 -9.57
CA SER A 97 16.08 12.46 -10.74
C SER A 97 16.88 11.24 -11.20
N GLU A 98 18.17 11.44 -11.48
CA GLU A 98 19.03 10.41 -12.08
C GLU A 98 19.14 9.12 -11.25
N PRO A 99 19.47 9.15 -9.93
CA PRO A 99 19.60 7.92 -9.15
C PRO A 99 18.29 7.15 -8.96
N VAL A 100 17.15 7.86 -8.91
CA VAL A 100 15.84 7.26 -8.65
C VAL A 100 15.20 6.74 -9.93
N THR A 101 15.60 7.23 -11.11
CA THR A 101 15.02 6.83 -12.40
C THR A 101 15.01 5.30 -12.62
N PRO A 102 16.12 4.56 -12.47
CA PRO A 102 16.13 3.13 -12.78
C PRO A 102 15.14 2.32 -11.91
N ILE A 103 15.06 2.64 -10.63
CA ILE A 103 14.17 1.89 -9.71
C ILE A 103 12.69 2.28 -9.91
N ALA A 104 12.39 3.51 -10.30
CA ALA A 104 11.04 3.93 -10.66
C ALA A 104 10.54 3.22 -11.92
N ILE A 105 11.41 3.07 -12.93
CA ILE A 105 11.14 2.29 -14.14
C ILE A 105 10.90 0.81 -13.78
N GLU A 106 11.73 0.24 -12.89
CA GLU A 106 11.56 -1.14 -12.40
C GLU A 106 10.17 -1.35 -11.80
N ALA A 107 9.72 -0.42 -10.94
CA ALA A 107 8.38 -0.46 -10.35
C ALA A 107 7.27 -0.42 -11.42
N TYR A 108 7.36 0.53 -12.34
CA TYR A 108 6.40 0.71 -13.42
C TYR A 108 6.31 -0.53 -14.32
N ARG A 109 7.45 -1.08 -14.74
CA ARG A 109 7.52 -2.31 -15.57
C ARG A 109 7.07 -3.56 -14.83
N ALA A 110 7.18 -3.57 -13.50
CA ALA A 110 6.61 -4.63 -12.65
C ALA A 110 5.07 -4.55 -12.55
N GLY A 111 4.44 -3.57 -13.21
CA GLY A 111 3.00 -3.38 -13.22
C GLY A 111 2.46 -2.61 -12.00
N ILE A 112 3.34 -1.98 -11.21
CA ILE A 112 2.93 -1.12 -10.10
C ILE A 112 2.68 0.29 -10.65
N PRO A 113 1.44 0.81 -10.62
CA PRO A 113 1.17 2.19 -10.99
C PRO A 113 2.06 3.13 -10.18
N THR A 114 2.85 3.96 -10.89
CA THR A 114 3.86 4.84 -10.30
C THR A 114 3.48 6.30 -10.52
N ILE A 115 3.27 7.03 -9.44
CA ILE A 115 2.95 8.45 -9.44
C ILE A 115 4.16 9.23 -8.93
N LEU A 116 4.61 10.19 -9.72
CA LEU A 116 5.67 11.12 -9.31
C LEU A 116 5.04 12.39 -8.74
N VAL A 117 5.64 12.93 -7.69
CA VAL A 117 5.20 14.16 -7.04
C VAL A 117 6.40 15.09 -6.87
N ASP A 118 6.21 16.38 -7.16
CA ASP A 118 7.20 17.45 -7.02
C ASP A 118 8.30 17.43 -8.09
N ARG A 119 8.91 16.29 -8.37
CA ARG A 119 10.01 16.16 -9.34
C ARG A 119 9.76 15.03 -10.33
N LYS A 120 10.13 15.26 -11.59
CA LYS A 120 10.22 14.21 -12.61
C LYS A 120 11.47 13.36 -12.40
N ILE A 121 11.39 12.14 -12.92
CA ILE A 121 12.56 11.30 -13.20
C ILE A 121 13.04 11.53 -14.64
N SER A 122 14.22 11.03 -15.01
CA SER A 122 14.80 11.13 -16.34
C SER A 122 14.24 10.06 -17.30
N SER A 123 12.91 9.89 -17.30
CA SER A 123 12.18 8.95 -18.13
C SER A 123 10.72 9.35 -18.19
N ASP A 124 9.96 8.82 -19.15
CA ASP A 124 8.50 8.93 -19.25
C ASP A 124 7.79 7.62 -18.84
N GLU A 125 8.52 6.64 -18.30
CA GLU A 125 7.97 5.38 -17.84
C GLU A 125 7.43 5.50 -16.39
N TYR A 126 6.27 6.14 -16.27
CA TYR A 126 5.49 6.27 -15.03
C TYR A 126 4.00 6.48 -15.40
N THR A 127 3.12 6.33 -14.44
CA THR A 127 1.67 6.47 -14.67
C THR A 127 1.28 7.94 -14.82
N THR A 128 1.74 8.80 -13.92
CA THR A 128 1.50 10.25 -13.96
C THR A 128 2.52 11.00 -13.11
N CYS A 129 2.62 12.31 -13.35
CA CYS A 129 3.48 13.19 -12.59
C CYS A 129 2.72 14.46 -12.17
N LEU A 130 2.67 14.71 -10.88
CA LEU A 130 2.08 15.89 -10.28
C LEU A 130 3.20 16.88 -9.95
N LEU A 131 3.35 17.89 -10.80
CA LEU A 131 4.34 18.95 -10.59
C LEU A 131 3.66 20.13 -9.89
N TYR A 132 4.29 20.64 -8.84
CA TYR A 132 3.92 21.93 -8.30
C TYR A 132 4.61 23.02 -9.15
N THR A 133 3.84 23.75 -9.94
CA THR A 133 4.30 24.93 -10.65
C THR A 133 3.83 26.15 -9.88
N SER A 134 4.73 26.84 -9.22
CA SER A 134 4.50 28.17 -8.66
C SER A 134 4.59 29.24 -9.73
#